data_0441568bf30a177a8505ebd6a427dc51
#
_entry.id   0441568bf30a177a8505ebd6a427dc51
#
_cell.length_a   1.000
_cell.length_b   1.000
_cell.length_c   1.000
_cell.angle_alpha   90.00
_cell.angle_beta   90.00
_cell.angle_gamma   90.00
#
_symmetry.space_group_name_H-M   'P 1'
#
loop_
_entity.id
_entity.type
_entity.pdbx_description
1 polymer ?
#
loop_
_entity_poly.entity_id
_entity_poly.type
_entity_poly.pdbx_seq_one_letter_code
_entity_poly.pdbx_strand_id
1 'polypeptide(L)'
;MDIAKMTAVELGRKIKAKEISVREAVEAVFDRIKAVEGEYNCYVTLCEEQALKKADEVQKQIDDGTLTGPLAGVPVAIKDNMCTEGVLTTCSSKILGNFKPTFSSEAVLNLEKAGAVIIGKTNMDEFAMGSTTETSFFEPTKNPRNPEHVPGGSSGGSAAAVAADECFYALGSDTGGSIRQPSSYCGVVGMKPTYGTVSRYGLIAYGSSLDQIGPITKDVTDCATVLEAIASYDAKDSTSVKREPEDYRFTDALVEDVAGLKIGIPRTYFGEGIDEEVKEKVLAAAKVLESKGAIVEEFDLGLVDYAIPAYYIIASAEASSNLARFDGVKYGYRTEEYEGLHNMYKKSRSEGFGAEVKRRIMLGSFVLSSGYYDAYYIKALKTKALIKKEFDKAFEKYDVILGPAAPTTAPKLGESLSDPIKMYLGDIYTISVNLAGLPGICVPCGNDKNGLPIGVQLIGDCFSEKTLIRAAYTYEQHERNS
;
A
#
# COMPACT_ATOMS: atom_id res chain seq x y z
N MET A 1 26.89 -15.01 0.37
CA MET A 1 25.79 -14.31 1.08
C MET A 1 24.88 -13.75 -0.02
N ASP A 2 23.58 -14.03 0.05
CA ASP A 2 22.64 -13.55 -0.99
C ASP A 2 22.19 -12.13 -0.63
N ILE A 3 22.74 -11.14 -1.31
CA ILE A 3 22.50 -9.72 -1.03
C ILE A 3 21.01 -9.39 -1.14
N ALA A 4 20.31 -9.89 -2.15
CA ALA A 4 18.91 -9.57 -2.41
C ALA A 4 17.94 -10.03 -1.29
N LYS A 5 18.35 -11.01 -0.47
CA LYS A 5 17.54 -11.53 0.66
C LYS A 5 17.64 -10.73 1.95
N MET A 6 18.60 -9.81 2.05
CA MET A 6 18.75 -8.97 3.23
C MET A 6 17.52 -8.08 3.45
N THR A 7 17.36 -7.57 4.67
CA THR A 7 16.44 -6.46 4.95
C THR A 7 17.07 -5.13 4.52
N ALA A 8 16.28 -4.09 4.40
CA ALA A 8 16.77 -2.78 3.96
C ALA A 8 17.76 -2.18 4.97
N VAL A 9 17.45 -2.26 6.27
CA VAL A 9 18.31 -1.76 7.34
C VAL A 9 19.61 -2.58 7.45
N GLU A 10 19.53 -3.90 7.27
CA GLU A 10 20.72 -4.77 7.25
C GLU A 10 21.67 -4.37 6.10
N LEU A 11 21.12 -4.22 4.88
CA LEU A 11 21.90 -3.77 3.73
C LEU A 11 22.52 -2.39 3.97
N GLY A 12 21.73 -1.40 4.42
CA GLY A 12 22.23 -0.05 4.69
C GLY A 12 23.37 -0.04 5.71
N ARG A 13 23.30 -0.92 6.74
CA ARG A 13 24.39 -1.10 7.71
C ARG A 13 25.66 -1.64 7.05
N LYS A 14 25.53 -2.64 6.16
CA LYS A 14 26.66 -3.23 5.43
C LYS A 14 27.30 -2.27 4.43
N ILE A 15 26.49 -1.47 3.76
CA ILE A 15 26.98 -0.41 2.86
C ILE A 15 27.81 0.61 3.66
N LYS A 16 27.29 1.09 4.80
CA LYS A 16 28.05 2.00 5.67
C LYS A 16 29.33 1.40 6.24
N ALA A 17 29.33 0.11 6.51
CA ALA A 17 30.51 -0.63 6.96
C ALA A 17 31.53 -0.89 5.81
N LYS A 18 31.18 -0.53 4.57
CA LYS A 18 31.96 -0.81 3.34
C LYS A 18 32.15 -2.30 3.06
N GLU A 19 31.23 -3.14 3.57
CA GLU A 19 31.21 -4.58 3.29
C GLU A 19 30.56 -4.87 1.92
N ILE A 20 29.65 -4.00 1.48
CA ILE A 20 28.94 -4.07 0.20
C ILE A 20 28.92 -2.64 -0.37
N SER A 21 29.21 -2.47 -1.66
CA SER A 21 29.03 -1.19 -2.34
C SER A 21 27.58 -0.99 -2.77
N VAL A 22 27.16 0.26 -2.97
CA VAL A 22 25.82 0.58 -3.49
C VAL A 22 25.62 -0.05 -4.87
N ARG A 23 26.65 -0.05 -5.72
CA ARG A 23 26.59 -0.68 -7.04
C ARG A 23 26.34 -2.18 -6.95
N GLU A 24 27.06 -2.91 -6.10
CA GLU A 24 26.85 -4.35 -5.88
C GLU A 24 25.41 -4.64 -5.41
N ALA A 25 24.85 -3.80 -4.53
CA ALA A 25 23.48 -3.94 -4.09
C ALA A 25 22.45 -3.75 -5.23
N VAL A 26 22.66 -2.76 -6.10
CA VAL A 26 21.80 -2.50 -7.27
C VAL A 26 21.93 -3.61 -8.31
N GLU A 27 23.16 -4.06 -8.60
CA GLU A 27 23.42 -5.17 -9.54
C GLU A 27 22.78 -6.47 -9.04
N ALA A 28 22.87 -6.79 -7.75
CA ALA A 28 22.26 -7.98 -7.16
C ALA A 28 20.71 -7.98 -7.32
N VAL A 29 20.08 -6.80 -7.19
CA VAL A 29 18.63 -6.65 -7.42
C VAL A 29 18.29 -6.87 -8.89
N PHE A 30 19.04 -6.26 -9.84
CA PHE A 30 18.75 -6.46 -11.27
C PHE A 30 19.07 -7.88 -11.74
N ASP A 31 20.03 -8.55 -11.16
CA ASP A 31 20.28 -9.97 -11.44
C ASP A 31 19.11 -10.84 -10.93
N ARG A 32 18.55 -10.49 -9.75
CA ARG A 32 17.34 -11.17 -9.24
C ARG A 32 16.13 -10.90 -10.15
N ILE A 33 15.88 -9.66 -10.56
CA ILE A 33 14.82 -9.29 -11.49
C ILE A 33 14.97 -10.08 -12.81
N LYS A 34 16.16 -10.11 -13.42
CA LYS A 34 16.42 -10.88 -14.65
C LYS A 34 16.08 -12.37 -14.50
N ALA A 35 16.26 -12.91 -13.30
CA ALA A 35 16.01 -14.33 -13.04
C ALA A 35 14.51 -14.68 -12.86
N VAL A 36 13.67 -13.76 -12.34
CA VAL A 36 12.31 -14.14 -11.89
C VAL A 36 11.19 -13.23 -12.41
N GLU A 37 11.46 -12.01 -12.85
CA GLU A 37 10.44 -11.03 -13.27
C GLU A 37 9.59 -11.54 -14.44
N GLY A 38 10.16 -12.36 -15.33
CA GLY A 38 9.41 -13.00 -16.41
C GLY A 38 8.32 -13.97 -15.95
N GLU A 39 8.36 -14.41 -14.68
CA GLU A 39 7.30 -15.21 -14.06
C GLU A 39 6.30 -14.34 -13.29
N TYR A 40 6.78 -13.28 -12.57
CA TYR A 40 5.94 -12.57 -11.61
C TYR A 40 5.33 -11.28 -12.13
N ASN A 41 5.94 -10.60 -13.10
CA ASN A 41 5.48 -9.32 -13.67
C ASN A 41 5.23 -8.24 -12.61
N CYS A 42 6.21 -8.01 -11.72
CA CYS A 42 6.11 -7.03 -10.64
C CYS A 42 6.26 -5.59 -11.12
N TYR A 43 6.96 -5.35 -12.24
CA TYR A 43 7.30 -4.03 -12.74
C TYR A 43 6.62 -3.71 -14.09
N VAL A 44 6.29 -2.43 -14.27
CA VAL A 44 5.87 -1.86 -15.57
C VAL A 44 6.98 -1.05 -16.21
N THR A 45 7.94 -0.58 -15.43
CA THR A 45 9.11 0.17 -15.92
C THR A 45 10.31 -0.14 -15.02
N LEU A 46 11.42 -0.57 -15.62
CA LEU A 46 12.70 -0.74 -14.94
C LEU A 46 13.63 0.44 -15.26
N CYS A 47 14.45 0.86 -14.30
CA CYS A 47 15.33 2.03 -14.39
C CYS A 47 16.81 1.65 -14.24
N GLU A 48 17.28 0.53 -14.84
CA GLU A 48 18.60 -0.06 -14.58
C GLU A 48 19.76 0.95 -14.80
N GLU A 49 19.77 1.64 -15.96
CA GLU A 49 20.84 2.61 -16.27
C GLU A 49 20.85 3.79 -15.26
N GLN A 50 19.68 4.33 -14.96
CA GLN A 50 19.54 5.43 -14.01
C GLN A 50 19.91 5.00 -12.58
N ALA A 51 19.52 3.79 -12.18
CA ALA A 51 19.82 3.22 -10.86
C ALA A 51 21.33 3.00 -10.68
N LEU A 52 22.02 2.46 -11.68
CA LEU A 52 23.48 2.27 -11.63
C LEU A 52 24.23 3.61 -11.56
N LYS A 53 23.79 4.60 -12.34
CA LYS A 53 24.37 5.96 -12.24
C LYS A 53 24.13 6.57 -10.87
N LYS A 54 22.91 6.45 -10.34
CA LYS A 54 22.55 6.94 -9.01
C LYS A 54 23.34 6.23 -7.91
N ALA A 55 23.60 4.93 -8.07
CA ALA A 55 24.41 4.16 -7.14
C ALA A 55 25.83 4.76 -6.98
N ASP A 56 26.48 5.13 -8.09
CA ASP A 56 27.81 5.75 -8.05
C ASP A 56 27.79 7.14 -7.40
N GLU A 57 26.73 7.92 -7.60
CA GLU A 57 26.55 9.23 -6.96
C GLU A 57 26.35 9.09 -5.45
N VAL A 58 25.47 8.17 -5.04
CA VAL A 58 25.15 7.91 -3.63
C VAL A 58 26.36 7.32 -2.90
N GLN A 59 27.13 6.40 -3.55
CA GLN A 59 28.35 5.86 -2.95
C GLN A 59 29.32 6.96 -2.56
N LYS A 60 29.55 7.96 -3.44
CA LYS A 60 30.43 9.11 -3.14
C LYS A 60 29.94 9.90 -1.94
N GLN A 61 28.59 10.14 -1.85
CA GLN A 61 28.00 10.86 -0.72
C GLN A 61 28.07 10.08 0.61
N ILE A 62 28.08 8.75 0.55
CA ILE A 62 28.33 7.91 1.72
C ILE A 62 29.79 7.96 2.12
N ASP A 63 30.71 7.90 1.15
CA ASP A 63 32.16 7.89 1.38
C ASP A 63 32.68 9.22 1.94
N ASP A 64 32.10 10.35 1.54
CA ASP A 64 32.41 11.69 2.04
C ASP A 64 31.66 12.07 3.32
N GLY A 65 30.75 11.20 3.80
CA GLY A 65 29.98 11.38 5.03
C GLY A 65 28.76 12.29 4.91
N THR A 66 28.37 12.71 3.70
CA THR A 66 27.17 13.53 3.46
C THR A 66 25.89 12.74 3.69
N LEU A 67 25.86 11.44 3.33
CA LEU A 67 24.76 10.53 3.57
C LEU A 67 25.11 9.49 4.64
N THR A 68 24.40 9.53 5.75
CA THR A 68 24.61 8.64 6.91
C THR A 68 23.37 7.87 7.35
N GLY A 69 22.22 8.12 6.71
CA GLY A 69 20.94 7.49 7.04
C GLY A 69 20.92 5.97 6.81
N PRO A 70 19.97 5.25 7.41
CA PRO A 70 19.86 3.78 7.29
C PRO A 70 19.47 3.30 5.89
N LEU A 71 18.84 4.15 5.08
CA LEU A 71 18.39 3.84 3.72
C LEU A 71 19.35 4.34 2.63
N ALA A 72 20.49 4.92 3.00
CA ALA A 72 21.49 5.41 2.05
C ALA A 72 22.06 4.25 1.22
N GLY A 73 21.89 4.30 -0.08
CA GLY A 73 22.31 3.28 -1.05
C GLY A 73 21.39 2.07 -1.19
N VAL A 74 20.25 2.03 -0.47
CA VAL A 74 19.33 0.89 -0.51
C VAL A 74 18.36 0.98 -1.70
N PRO A 75 18.29 -0.05 -2.57
CA PRO A 75 17.36 -0.10 -3.70
C PRO A 75 15.90 -0.18 -3.28
N VAL A 76 15.04 0.64 -3.96
CA VAL A 76 13.61 0.74 -3.69
C VAL A 76 12.77 0.67 -4.96
N ALA A 77 11.59 0.05 -4.86
CA ALA A 77 10.58 0.06 -5.90
C ALA A 77 9.43 1.03 -5.56
N ILE A 78 8.88 1.71 -6.58
CA ILE A 78 7.86 2.74 -6.42
C ILE A 78 6.58 2.33 -7.16
N LYS A 79 5.45 2.27 -6.48
CA LYS A 79 4.16 2.01 -7.14
C LYS A 79 3.90 3.01 -8.27
N ASP A 80 3.36 2.54 -9.38
CA ASP A 80 3.28 3.30 -10.64
C ASP A 80 2.23 4.42 -10.66
N ASN A 81 1.66 4.78 -9.53
CA ASN A 81 0.82 5.97 -9.35
C ASN A 81 1.51 7.13 -8.62
N MET A 82 2.78 6.98 -8.26
CA MET A 82 3.57 8.07 -7.68
C MET A 82 4.45 8.70 -8.77
N CYS A 83 4.25 10.00 -9.03
CA CYS A 83 5.07 10.75 -9.97
C CYS A 83 6.55 10.63 -9.61
N THR A 84 7.35 10.24 -10.59
CA THR A 84 8.81 10.16 -10.51
C THR A 84 9.37 10.89 -11.71
N GLU A 85 10.11 11.99 -11.49
CA GLU A 85 10.56 12.89 -12.54
C GLU A 85 11.34 12.15 -13.63
N GLY A 86 10.92 12.34 -14.89
CA GLY A 86 11.56 11.72 -16.05
C GLY A 86 11.33 10.22 -16.25
N VAL A 87 10.62 9.56 -15.32
CA VAL A 87 10.29 8.12 -15.40
C VAL A 87 8.81 7.95 -15.75
N LEU A 88 8.49 7.00 -16.63
CA LEU A 88 7.10 6.67 -16.96
C LEU A 88 6.29 6.44 -15.67
N THR A 89 5.12 7.06 -15.59
CA THR A 89 4.19 6.93 -14.47
C THR A 89 2.78 6.77 -15.04
N THR A 90 2.37 5.51 -15.20
CA THR A 90 1.22 5.14 -16.04
C THR A 90 -0.04 4.81 -15.26
N CYS A 91 0.05 4.61 -13.93
CA CYS A 91 -1.02 4.01 -13.11
C CYS A 91 -1.49 2.67 -13.66
N SER A 92 -0.61 1.92 -14.31
CA SER A 92 -0.91 0.68 -15.04
C SER A 92 -2.10 0.83 -16.00
N SER A 93 -2.21 2.00 -16.67
CA SER A 93 -3.29 2.37 -17.60
C SER A 93 -2.78 2.82 -18.95
N LYS A 94 -3.47 2.42 -20.02
CA LYS A 94 -3.19 2.90 -21.38
C LYS A 94 -3.32 4.42 -21.49
N ILE A 95 -4.25 5.05 -20.74
CA ILE A 95 -4.48 6.50 -20.83
C ILE A 95 -3.25 7.32 -20.42
N LEU A 96 -2.40 6.80 -19.52
CA LEU A 96 -1.14 7.40 -19.09
C LEU A 96 0.10 6.64 -19.59
N GLY A 97 -0.04 5.71 -20.53
CA GLY A 97 1.04 4.83 -20.98
C GLY A 97 2.28 5.54 -21.55
N ASN A 98 2.16 6.82 -21.91
CA ASN A 98 3.26 7.66 -22.40
C ASN A 98 3.60 8.85 -21.47
N PHE A 99 3.03 8.88 -20.27
CA PHE A 99 3.21 10.03 -19.38
C PHE A 99 4.51 9.95 -18.60
N LYS A 100 5.35 10.96 -18.75
CA LYS A 100 6.56 11.19 -17.91
C LYS A 100 6.38 12.47 -17.13
N PRO A 101 6.28 12.40 -15.78
CA PRO A 101 6.18 13.57 -14.93
C PRO A 101 7.40 14.48 -15.04
N THR A 102 7.19 15.78 -14.87
CA THR A 102 8.24 16.81 -14.77
C THR A 102 8.59 17.16 -13.33
N PHE A 103 8.11 16.35 -12.38
CA PHE A 103 8.36 16.48 -10.94
C PHE A 103 8.14 15.12 -10.27
N SER A 104 8.76 14.93 -9.11
CA SER A 104 8.54 13.76 -8.25
C SER A 104 7.52 14.06 -7.14
N SER A 105 6.84 13.01 -6.67
CA SER A 105 6.03 13.08 -5.46
C SER A 105 6.91 13.37 -4.24
N GLU A 106 6.33 14.00 -3.20
CA GLU A 106 7.11 14.33 -1.99
C GLU A 106 7.69 13.08 -1.31
N ALA A 107 6.94 11.98 -1.27
CA ALA A 107 7.46 10.71 -0.72
C ALA A 107 8.68 10.20 -1.50
N VAL A 108 8.68 10.31 -2.83
CA VAL A 108 9.84 9.96 -3.68
C VAL A 108 11.01 10.90 -3.42
N LEU A 109 10.77 12.22 -3.34
CA LEU A 109 11.82 13.20 -3.03
C LEU A 109 12.46 12.94 -1.66
N ASN A 110 11.67 12.55 -0.67
CA ASN A 110 12.17 12.25 0.66
C ASN A 110 13.04 10.97 0.67
N LEU A 111 12.68 9.95 -0.10
CA LEU A 111 13.52 8.77 -0.29
C LEU A 111 14.82 9.10 -1.03
N GLU A 112 14.78 9.93 -2.07
CA GLU A 112 15.98 10.39 -2.79
C GLU A 112 16.90 11.19 -1.87
N LYS A 113 16.35 12.05 -1.01
CA LYS A 113 17.12 12.78 0.03
C LYS A 113 17.75 11.84 1.06
N ALA A 114 17.09 10.73 1.38
CA ALA A 114 17.63 9.68 2.24
C ALA A 114 18.71 8.83 1.55
N GLY A 115 18.94 9.04 0.25
CA GLY A 115 19.93 8.32 -0.54
C GLY A 115 19.45 6.99 -1.09
N ALA A 116 18.14 6.72 -1.11
CA ALA A 116 17.59 5.53 -1.73
C ALA A 116 17.79 5.51 -3.25
N VAL A 117 17.94 4.32 -3.83
CA VAL A 117 18.13 4.13 -5.27
C VAL A 117 16.85 3.52 -5.88
N ILE A 118 16.15 4.29 -6.71
CA ILE A 118 14.93 3.84 -7.37
C ILE A 118 15.28 2.88 -8.51
N ILE A 119 14.76 1.64 -8.46
CA ILE A 119 15.04 0.60 -9.45
C ILE A 119 13.92 0.44 -10.48
N GLY A 120 12.70 0.89 -10.19
CA GLY A 120 11.60 0.79 -11.13
C GLY A 120 10.25 1.21 -10.56
N LYS A 121 9.25 1.12 -11.44
CA LYS A 121 7.83 1.40 -11.16
C LYS A 121 7.07 0.08 -11.15
N THR A 122 6.41 -0.22 -10.03
CA THR A 122 5.72 -1.49 -9.84
C THR A 122 4.31 -1.49 -10.42
N ASN A 123 3.92 -2.64 -10.94
CA ASN A 123 2.59 -2.89 -11.47
C ASN A 123 1.51 -2.74 -10.38
N MET A 124 0.30 -2.45 -10.81
CA MET A 124 -0.82 -2.17 -9.90
C MET A 124 -2.17 -2.39 -10.61
N ASP A 125 -3.26 -2.50 -9.88
CA ASP A 125 -4.58 -2.33 -10.48
C ASP A 125 -4.71 -0.94 -11.11
N GLU A 126 -5.33 -0.86 -12.28
CA GLU A 126 -5.46 0.37 -13.06
C GLU A 126 -6.02 1.51 -12.19
N PHE A 127 -5.29 2.63 -12.07
CA PHE A 127 -5.61 3.79 -11.20
C PHE A 127 -5.93 3.42 -9.74
N ALA A 128 -5.31 2.37 -9.23
CA ALA A 128 -5.55 1.83 -7.89
C ALA A 128 -6.99 1.30 -7.67
N MET A 129 -7.70 0.96 -8.75
CA MET A 129 -9.08 0.48 -8.74
C MET A 129 -9.15 -1.04 -8.92
N GLY A 130 -8.92 -1.77 -7.84
CA GLY A 130 -8.94 -3.22 -7.77
C GLY A 130 -8.26 -3.71 -6.51
N SER A 131 -8.29 -5.03 -6.32
CA SER A 131 -7.73 -5.70 -5.14
C SER A 131 -6.94 -6.96 -5.50
N THR A 132 -6.55 -7.10 -6.79
CA THR A 132 -5.89 -8.33 -7.30
C THR A 132 -4.72 -8.07 -8.24
N THR A 133 -4.53 -6.82 -8.70
CA THR A 133 -3.55 -6.41 -9.73
C THR A 133 -3.78 -7.06 -11.10
N GLU A 134 -4.99 -7.63 -11.31
CA GLU A 134 -5.41 -8.20 -12.59
C GLU A 134 -6.05 -7.17 -13.54
N THR A 135 -6.43 -5.97 -13.03
CA THR A 135 -7.03 -4.90 -13.84
C THR A 135 -5.99 -4.02 -14.53
N SER A 136 -4.71 -4.30 -14.36
CA SER A 136 -3.61 -3.63 -15.05
C SER A 136 -3.78 -3.71 -16.58
N PHE A 137 -3.42 -2.63 -17.28
CA PHE A 137 -3.30 -2.64 -18.74
C PHE A 137 -2.15 -3.54 -19.25
N PHE A 138 -1.13 -3.72 -18.40
CA PHE A 138 0.00 -4.62 -18.64
C PHE A 138 -0.36 -6.06 -18.23
N GLU A 139 0.59 -6.98 -18.32
CA GLU A 139 0.40 -8.34 -17.83
C GLU A 139 0.05 -8.36 -16.32
N PRO A 140 -0.84 -9.26 -15.87
CA PRO A 140 -1.13 -9.40 -14.43
C PRO A 140 0.11 -9.77 -13.62
N THR A 141 0.25 -9.19 -12.44
CA THR A 141 1.26 -9.63 -11.47
C THR A 141 0.82 -10.93 -10.80
N LYS A 142 1.74 -11.85 -10.62
CA LYS A 142 1.51 -13.13 -9.93
C LYS A 142 2.10 -13.12 -8.53
N ASN A 143 1.53 -13.95 -7.65
CA ASN A 143 2.00 -14.06 -6.28
C ASN A 143 3.29 -14.90 -6.21
N PRO A 144 4.42 -14.40 -5.69
CA PRO A 144 5.66 -15.17 -5.58
C PRO A 144 5.57 -16.38 -4.66
N ARG A 145 4.56 -16.43 -3.78
CA ARG A 145 4.32 -17.59 -2.91
C ARG A 145 3.67 -18.77 -3.64
N ASN A 146 2.84 -18.43 -4.65
CA ASN A 146 2.27 -19.39 -5.59
C ASN A 146 1.80 -18.63 -6.86
N PRO A 147 2.47 -18.82 -8.03
CA PRO A 147 2.17 -18.09 -9.27
C PRO A 147 0.79 -18.37 -9.88
N GLU A 148 0.03 -19.33 -9.38
CA GLU A 148 -1.37 -19.54 -9.77
C GLU A 148 -2.34 -18.58 -9.05
N HIS A 149 -1.85 -17.80 -8.07
CA HIS A 149 -2.63 -16.92 -7.21
C HIS A 149 -2.30 -15.46 -7.46
N VAL A 150 -3.25 -14.58 -7.11
CA VAL A 150 -3.06 -13.12 -7.18
C VAL A 150 -2.15 -12.63 -6.05
N PRO A 151 -1.37 -11.55 -6.25
CA PRO A 151 -0.57 -10.95 -5.18
C PRO A 151 -1.42 -10.05 -4.24
N GLY A 152 -2.72 -9.91 -4.55
CA GLY A 152 -3.55 -8.85 -4.01
C GLY A 152 -3.39 -7.54 -4.77
N GLY A 153 -3.98 -6.46 -4.26
CA GLY A 153 -3.96 -5.15 -4.89
C GLY A 153 -4.63 -4.05 -4.03
N SER A 154 -4.50 -2.86 -4.55
CA SER A 154 -3.93 -2.44 -5.83
C SER A 154 -2.40 -2.32 -5.85
N SER A 155 -1.67 -2.47 -4.72
CA SER A 155 -0.19 -2.44 -4.70
C SER A 155 0.42 -3.85 -4.85
N GLY A 156 -0.17 -4.71 -5.69
CA GLY A 156 0.27 -6.10 -5.83
C GLY A 156 1.67 -6.24 -6.37
N GLY A 157 2.06 -5.44 -7.37
CA GLY A 157 3.44 -5.43 -7.88
C GLY A 157 4.45 -5.01 -6.81
N SER A 158 4.11 -4.03 -5.94
CA SER A 158 4.98 -3.63 -4.83
C SER A 158 5.16 -4.75 -3.79
N ALA A 159 4.06 -5.41 -3.40
CA ALA A 159 4.13 -6.50 -2.43
C ALA A 159 4.83 -7.74 -3.01
N ALA A 160 4.56 -8.07 -4.27
CA ALA A 160 5.20 -9.17 -4.97
C ALA A 160 6.71 -8.94 -5.15
N ALA A 161 7.14 -7.73 -5.56
CA ALA A 161 8.55 -7.39 -5.72
C ALA A 161 9.34 -7.57 -4.41
N VAL A 162 8.78 -7.13 -3.27
CA VAL A 162 9.39 -7.36 -1.94
C VAL A 162 9.44 -8.84 -1.60
N ALA A 163 8.35 -9.58 -1.84
CA ALA A 163 8.25 -11.02 -1.53
C ALA A 163 9.14 -11.89 -2.42
N ALA A 164 9.45 -11.42 -3.65
CA ALA A 164 10.32 -12.09 -4.62
C ALA A 164 11.79 -11.72 -4.48
N ASP A 165 12.17 -10.85 -3.52
CA ASP A 165 13.51 -10.27 -3.37
C ASP A 165 13.96 -9.43 -4.57
N GLU A 166 13.04 -8.85 -5.34
CA GLU A 166 13.31 -7.94 -6.47
C GLU A 166 13.53 -6.48 -6.02
N CYS A 167 13.36 -6.20 -4.76
CA CYS A 167 13.73 -4.98 -4.07
C CYS A 167 13.83 -5.24 -2.57
N PHE A 168 14.46 -4.31 -1.84
CA PHE A 168 14.55 -4.41 -0.38
C PHE A 168 13.28 -3.93 0.30
N TYR A 169 12.65 -2.92 -0.27
CA TYR A 169 11.36 -2.38 0.15
C TYR A 169 10.68 -1.67 -1.02
N ALA A 170 9.39 -1.42 -0.89
CA ALA A 170 8.63 -0.68 -1.88
C ALA A 170 7.70 0.34 -1.23
N LEU A 171 7.30 1.36 -2.00
CA LEU A 171 6.15 2.19 -1.64
C LEU A 171 4.89 1.66 -2.32
N GLY A 172 3.81 1.62 -1.54
CA GLY A 172 2.45 1.38 -2.00
C GLY A 172 1.53 2.58 -1.75
N SER A 173 0.30 2.50 -2.24
CA SER A 173 -0.78 3.41 -1.88
C SER A 173 -2.00 2.62 -1.43
N ASP A 174 -2.75 3.15 -0.46
CA ASP A 174 -3.86 2.47 0.19
C ASP A 174 -5.07 3.41 0.25
N THR A 175 -6.12 3.07 -0.48
CA THR A 175 -7.38 3.80 -0.53
C THR A 175 -8.49 3.05 0.22
N GLY A 176 -8.41 1.71 0.23
CA GLY A 176 -9.37 0.82 0.89
C GLY A 176 -8.75 -0.49 1.41
N GLY A 177 -7.41 -0.57 1.48
CA GLY A 177 -6.68 -1.78 1.88
C GLY A 177 -5.48 -2.10 1.01
N SER A 178 -5.22 -1.27 0.00
CA SER A 178 -4.31 -1.58 -1.12
C SER A 178 -2.81 -1.60 -0.77
N ILE A 179 -2.41 -1.47 0.48
CA ILE A 179 -1.10 -1.82 1.04
C ILE A 179 -1.23 -3.08 1.89
N ARG A 180 -2.20 -3.09 2.81
CA ARG A 180 -2.35 -4.11 3.87
C ARG A 180 -2.79 -5.46 3.33
N GLN A 181 -3.77 -5.49 2.43
CA GLN A 181 -4.27 -6.72 1.82
C GLN A 181 -3.20 -7.40 0.95
N PRO A 182 -2.53 -6.74 -0.04
CA PRO A 182 -1.47 -7.40 -0.81
C PRO A 182 -0.28 -7.80 0.07
N SER A 183 0.03 -7.08 1.15
CA SER A 183 1.05 -7.50 2.11
C SER A 183 0.68 -8.79 2.82
N SER A 184 -0.60 -8.98 3.18
CA SER A 184 -1.11 -10.25 3.72
C SER A 184 -0.93 -11.39 2.72
N TYR A 185 -1.35 -11.20 1.46
CA TYR A 185 -1.31 -12.25 0.44
C TYR A 185 0.09 -12.63 0.00
N CYS A 186 1.04 -11.70 0.04
CA CYS A 186 2.44 -11.96 -0.32
C CYS A 186 3.33 -12.33 0.88
N GLY A 187 2.81 -12.27 2.11
CA GLY A 187 3.56 -12.60 3.32
C GLY A 187 4.71 -11.61 3.58
N VAL A 188 4.39 -10.31 3.52
CA VAL A 188 5.29 -9.19 3.81
C VAL A 188 4.62 -8.21 4.77
N VAL A 189 5.37 -7.26 5.32
CA VAL A 189 4.84 -6.21 6.20
C VAL A 189 4.38 -5.02 5.37
N GLY A 190 3.19 -4.49 5.66
CA GLY A 190 2.70 -3.29 4.99
C GLY A 190 1.95 -2.36 5.94
N MET A 191 2.26 -1.07 5.89
CA MET A 191 1.64 -0.09 6.78
C MET A 191 0.99 1.05 6.00
N LYS A 192 -0.28 1.27 6.27
CA LYS A 192 -0.99 2.49 5.92
C LYS A 192 -0.94 3.43 7.13
N PRO A 193 -0.22 4.55 7.08
CA PRO A 193 -0.22 5.51 8.19
C PRO A 193 -1.56 6.26 8.29
N THR A 194 -1.73 7.06 9.30
CA THR A 194 -2.85 7.99 9.46
C THR A 194 -2.95 8.91 8.24
N TYR A 195 -4.16 9.18 7.79
CA TYR A 195 -4.40 10.11 6.68
C TYR A 195 -3.76 11.49 6.97
N GLY A 196 -2.89 11.93 6.06
CA GLY A 196 -2.14 13.18 6.20
C GLY A 196 -0.76 13.08 6.88
N THR A 197 -0.33 11.88 7.32
CA THR A 197 1.03 11.65 7.85
C THR A 197 2.10 11.70 6.76
N VAL A 198 1.81 11.16 5.58
CA VAL A 198 2.66 11.23 4.39
C VAL A 198 1.99 12.09 3.35
N SER A 199 2.72 13.05 2.77
CA SER A 199 2.20 13.93 1.73
C SER A 199 1.68 13.14 0.53
N ARG A 200 0.52 13.56 0.00
CA ARG A 200 -0.07 13.04 -1.23
C ARG A 200 0.31 13.87 -2.47
N TYR A 201 1.16 14.89 -2.30
CA TYR A 201 1.66 15.67 -3.45
C TYR A 201 2.41 14.75 -4.42
N GLY A 202 1.95 14.74 -5.68
CA GLY A 202 2.50 13.87 -6.73
C GLY A 202 1.99 12.43 -6.71
N LEU A 203 1.08 12.06 -5.80
CA LEU A 203 0.28 10.84 -5.90
C LEU A 203 -0.87 11.08 -6.88
N ILE A 204 -0.98 10.26 -7.94
CA ILE A 204 -2.10 10.32 -8.86
C ILE A 204 -3.35 9.82 -8.13
N ALA A 205 -4.31 10.71 -7.94
CA ALA A 205 -5.43 10.49 -7.03
C ALA A 205 -6.47 9.49 -7.59
N TYR A 206 -6.85 8.53 -6.75
CA TYR A 206 -8.06 7.74 -6.89
C TYR A 206 -9.19 8.34 -6.02
N GLY A 207 -9.10 8.25 -4.71
CA GLY A 207 -10.04 8.79 -3.74
C GLY A 207 -9.35 9.83 -2.86
N SER A 208 -9.50 11.12 -3.17
CA SER A 208 -8.73 12.20 -2.55
C SER A 208 -8.90 12.29 -1.03
N SER A 209 -10.04 11.84 -0.48
CA SER A 209 -10.33 11.81 0.95
C SER A 209 -9.95 10.51 1.65
N LEU A 210 -9.27 9.59 0.94
CA LEU A 210 -8.98 8.22 1.40
C LEU A 210 -7.53 7.79 1.12
N ASP A 211 -6.95 8.21 -0.02
CA ASP A 211 -5.63 7.77 -0.48
C ASP A 211 -4.54 8.11 0.53
N GLN A 212 -3.66 7.14 0.80
CA GLN A 212 -2.46 7.33 1.61
C GLN A 212 -1.29 6.51 1.05
N ILE A 213 -0.08 7.09 1.03
CA ILE A 213 1.17 6.40 0.72
C ILE A 213 1.70 5.71 1.98
N GLY A 214 2.31 4.54 1.82
CA GLY A 214 2.97 3.85 2.92
C GLY A 214 3.95 2.77 2.45
N PRO A 215 4.79 2.26 3.39
CA PRO A 215 5.80 1.26 3.11
C PRO A 215 5.23 -0.15 2.97
N ILE A 216 5.91 -0.95 2.13
CA ILE A 216 5.80 -2.41 2.04
C ILE A 216 7.23 -2.95 2.16
N THR A 217 7.47 -3.84 3.13
CA THR A 217 8.81 -4.21 3.57
C THR A 217 8.89 -5.68 3.99
N LYS A 218 10.11 -6.19 4.17
CA LYS A 218 10.34 -7.57 4.63
C LYS A 218 10.04 -7.75 6.13
N ASP A 219 10.22 -6.69 6.92
CA ASP A 219 10.01 -6.72 8.37
C ASP A 219 9.53 -5.38 8.94
N VAL A 220 9.17 -5.39 10.22
CA VAL A 220 8.66 -4.21 10.95
C VAL A 220 9.75 -3.16 11.16
N THR A 221 11.02 -3.56 11.27
CA THR A 221 12.16 -2.63 11.41
C THR A 221 12.32 -1.78 10.15
N ASP A 222 12.32 -2.42 8.99
CA ASP A 222 12.33 -1.72 7.70
C ASP A 222 11.09 -0.84 7.53
N CYS A 223 9.91 -1.33 7.94
CA CYS A 223 8.64 -0.59 7.86
C CYS A 223 8.69 0.72 8.63
N ALA A 224 9.14 0.68 9.89
CA ALA A 224 9.32 1.88 10.72
C ALA A 224 10.34 2.85 10.11
N THR A 225 11.47 2.32 9.61
CA THR A 225 12.56 3.11 9.04
C THR A 225 12.13 3.81 7.74
N VAL A 226 11.41 3.10 6.86
CA VAL A 226 10.90 3.68 5.61
C VAL A 226 9.80 4.69 5.88
N LEU A 227 8.88 4.41 6.83
CA LEU A 227 7.84 5.37 7.21
C LEU A 227 8.45 6.66 7.77
N GLU A 228 9.48 6.57 8.62
CA GLU A 228 10.23 7.71 9.16
C GLU A 228 10.86 8.55 8.04
N ALA A 229 11.37 7.91 6.98
CA ALA A 229 11.99 8.60 5.86
C ALA A 229 10.98 9.35 4.97
N ILE A 230 9.75 8.83 4.78
CA ILE A 230 8.76 9.42 3.87
C ILE A 230 7.74 10.34 4.54
N ALA A 231 7.57 10.24 5.86
CA ALA A 231 6.62 11.05 6.61
C ALA A 231 7.16 12.46 6.87
N SER A 232 6.39 13.46 6.48
CA SER A 232 6.76 14.87 6.69
C SER A 232 5.56 15.78 6.49
N TYR A 233 5.62 16.99 7.06
CA TYR A 233 4.71 18.05 6.68
C TYR A 233 5.09 18.62 5.31
N ASP A 234 4.10 18.75 4.44
CA ASP A 234 4.26 19.34 3.11
C ASP A 234 3.19 20.41 2.83
N ALA A 235 3.60 21.65 2.68
CA ALA A 235 2.69 22.76 2.38
C ALA A 235 2.02 22.67 0.99
N LYS A 236 2.52 21.80 0.09
CA LYS A 236 1.92 21.55 -1.24
C LYS A 236 0.72 20.59 -1.16
N ASP A 237 0.56 19.87 -0.05
CA ASP A 237 -0.61 19.04 0.23
C ASP A 237 -1.42 19.64 1.37
N SER A 238 -2.59 20.20 1.06
CA SER A 238 -3.49 20.80 2.07
C SER A 238 -4.01 19.81 3.12
N THR A 239 -3.85 18.51 2.91
CA THR A 239 -4.24 17.45 3.86
C THR A 239 -3.08 16.98 4.72
N SER A 240 -1.85 17.40 4.42
CA SER A 240 -0.67 17.08 5.23
C SER A 240 -0.76 17.72 6.61
N VAL A 241 -0.59 16.91 7.65
CA VAL A 241 -0.73 17.36 9.05
C VAL A 241 0.65 17.73 9.60
N LYS A 242 0.76 18.95 10.16
CA LYS A 242 1.98 19.39 10.82
C LYS A 242 2.03 18.80 12.23
N ARG A 243 3.12 18.08 12.52
CA ARG A 243 3.40 17.47 13.83
C ARG A 243 4.79 17.87 14.29
N GLU A 244 5.12 17.59 15.55
CA GLU A 244 6.46 17.84 16.07
C GLU A 244 7.47 16.82 15.49
N PRO A 245 8.76 17.17 15.35
CA PRO A 245 9.77 16.27 14.76
C PRO A 245 9.87 14.90 15.46
N GLU A 246 9.65 14.86 16.78
CA GLU A 246 9.67 13.65 17.60
C GLU A 246 8.56 12.68 17.21
N ASP A 247 7.42 13.17 16.74
CA ASP A 247 6.29 12.36 16.33
C ASP A 247 6.59 11.52 15.09
N TYR A 248 7.53 11.98 14.25
CA TYR A 248 7.97 11.26 13.04
C TYR A 248 9.09 10.26 13.30
N ARG A 249 9.63 10.14 14.53
CA ARG A 249 10.64 9.13 14.89
C ARG A 249 9.99 7.79 15.15
N PHE A 250 9.60 7.11 14.10
CA PHE A 250 8.88 5.83 14.21
C PHE A 250 9.80 4.68 14.67
N THR A 251 11.10 4.78 14.40
CA THR A 251 12.10 3.81 14.84
C THR A 251 12.27 3.75 16.36
N ASP A 252 11.92 4.82 17.10
CA ASP A 252 11.89 4.82 18.56
C ASP A 252 10.89 3.79 19.15
N ALA A 253 9.93 3.33 18.34
CA ALA A 253 8.93 2.36 18.73
C ALA A 253 9.34 0.89 18.51
N LEU A 254 10.56 0.64 18.02
CA LEU A 254 11.10 -0.72 17.85
C LEU A 254 11.56 -1.29 19.21
N VAL A 255 10.60 -1.50 20.08
CA VAL A 255 10.78 -1.99 21.45
C VAL A 255 9.89 -3.21 21.67
N GLU A 256 10.48 -4.30 22.16
CA GLU A 256 9.77 -5.55 22.48
C GLU A 256 9.06 -5.44 23.84
N ASP A 257 8.00 -4.63 23.90
CA ASP A 257 7.20 -4.44 25.10
C ASP A 257 5.75 -4.06 24.76
N VAL A 258 4.82 -4.90 25.17
CA VAL A 258 3.36 -4.67 25.07
C VAL A 258 2.67 -4.82 26.44
N ALA A 259 3.42 -4.80 27.54
CA ALA A 259 2.86 -4.94 28.89
C ALA A 259 1.80 -3.86 29.16
N GLY A 260 0.60 -4.32 29.50
CA GLY A 260 -0.55 -3.45 29.78
C GLY A 260 -1.23 -2.84 28.55
N LEU A 261 -0.72 -3.06 27.34
CA LEU A 261 -1.38 -2.60 26.11
C LEU A 261 -2.75 -3.28 25.94
N LYS A 262 -3.80 -2.49 25.76
CA LYS A 262 -5.17 -2.98 25.61
C LYS A 262 -5.48 -3.22 24.16
N ILE A 263 -5.76 -4.47 23.83
CA ILE A 263 -6.07 -4.92 22.46
C ILE A 263 -7.53 -5.36 22.38
N GLY A 264 -8.33 -4.70 21.54
CA GLY A 264 -9.71 -5.06 21.26
C GLY A 264 -9.84 -5.95 20.04
N ILE A 265 -10.60 -7.04 20.14
CA ILE A 265 -10.93 -7.95 19.03
C ILE A 265 -12.40 -7.74 18.67
N PRO A 266 -12.73 -7.15 17.50
CA PRO A 266 -14.13 -7.02 17.07
C PRO A 266 -14.74 -8.39 16.76
N ARG A 267 -15.79 -8.82 17.47
CA ARG A 267 -16.49 -10.08 17.17
C ARG A 267 -17.03 -10.12 15.74
N THR A 268 -17.44 -8.97 15.21
CA THR A 268 -17.95 -8.82 13.86
C THR A 268 -16.94 -9.18 12.76
N TYR A 269 -15.63 -9.13 13.06
CA TYR A 269 -14.59 -9.53 12.11
C TYR A 269 -14.40 -11.06 12.01
N PHE A 270 -15.00 -11.83 12.92
CA PHE A 270 -14.83 -13.28 13.01
C PHE A 270 -16.16 -14.05 12.84
N GLY A 271 -17.14 -13.39 12.18
CA GLY A 271 -18.46 -13.95 11.84
C GLY A 271 -18.46 -14.79 10.56
N GLU A 272 -19.59 -14.76 9.83
CA GLU A 272 -19.73 -15.46 8.54
C GLU A 272 -18.77 -14.85 7.47
N GLY A 273 -18.22 -15.71 6.62
CA GLY A 273 -17.43 -15.30 5.43
C GLY A 273 -15.92 -15.25 5.64
N ILE A 274 -15.42 -15.46 6.86
CA ILE A 274 -13.99 -15.65 7.09
C ILE A 274 -13.61 -17.14 7.02
N ASP A 275 -12.50 -17.44 6.37
CA ASP A 275 -11.90 -18.78 6.40
C ASP A 275 -11.45 -19.15 7.80
N GLU A 276 -11.74 -20.38 8.24
CA GLU A 276 -11.41 -20.85 9.59
C GLU A 276 -9.88 -20.84 9.83
N GLU A 277 -9.07 -21.18 8.82
CA GLU A 277 -7.60 -21.14 8.92
C GLU A 277 -7.10 -19.68 9.13
N VAL A 278 -7.72 -18.70 8.48
CA VAL A 278 -7.41 -17.26 8.70
C VAL A 278 -7.77 -16.86 10.12
N LYS A 279 -8.96 -17.22 10.57
CA LYS A 279 -9.45 -16.93 11.92
C LYS A 279 -8.54 -17.53 12.99
N GLU A 280 -8.17 -18.80 12.85
CA GLU A 280 -7.27 -19.48 13.80
C GLU A 280 -5.91 -18.79 13.93
N LYS A 281 -5.28 -18.44 12.79
CA LYS A 281 -3.97 -17.79 12.78
C LYS A 281 -4.00 -16.37 13.35
N VAL A 282 -5.02 -15.60 13.02
CA VAL A 282 -5.18 -14.24 13.55
C VAL A 282 -5.45 -14.25 15.06
N LEU A 283 -6.28 -15.17 15.57
CA LEU A 283 -6.51 -15.31 17.00
C LEU A 283 -5.28 -15.88 17.73
N ALA A 284 -4.46 -16.70 17.06
CA ALA A 284 -3.18 -17.15 17.62
C ALA A 284 -2.21 -15.97 17.81
N ALA A 285 -2.15 -15.03 16.85
CA ALA A 285 -1.34 -13.82 16.99
C ALA A 285 -1.78 -12.96 18.18
N ALA A 286 -3.09 -12.84 18.43
CA ALA A 286 -3.59 -12.16 19.62
C ALA A 286 -3.12 -12.83 20.93
N LYS A 287 -3.12 -14.19 20.99
CA LYS A 287 -2.61 -14.94 22.14
C LYS A 287 -1.11 -14.74 22.35
N VAL A 288 -0.33 -14.59 21.28
CA VAL A 288 1.10 -14.25 21.40
C VAL A 288 1.26 -12.91 22.11
N LEU A 289 0.56 -11.87 21.68
CA LEU A 289 0.61 -10.54 22.32
C LEU A 289 0.13 -10.59 23.79
N GLU A 290 -0.92 -11.38 24.06
CA GLU A 290 -1.40 -11.62 25.42
C GLU A 290 -0.33 -12.29 26.30
N SER A 291 0.38 -13.28 25.76
CA SER A 291 1.49 -13.95 26.46
C SER A 291 2.67 -13.02 26.78
N LYS A 292 2.81 -11.91 26.02
CA LYS A 292 3.79 -10.85 26.23
C LYS A 292 3.29 -9.73 27.16
N GLY A 293 2.11 -9.90 27.74
CA GLY A 293 1.57 -8.99 28.77
C GLY A 293 0.54 -7.99 28.27
N ALA A 294 0.10 -8.05 27.02
CA ALA A 294 -1.04 -7.28 26.55
C ALA A 294 -2.35 -7.78 27.20
N ILE A 295 -3.34 -6.89 27.29
CA ILE A 295 -4.68 -7.22 27.78
C ILE A 295 -5.59 -7.33 26.56
N VAL A 296 -6.05 -8.55 26.27
CA VAL A 296 -6.86 -8.85 25.08
C VAL A 296 -8.32 -9.04 25.46
N GLU A 297 -9.23 -8.30 24.83
CA GLU A 297 -10.68 -8.40 25.07
C GLU A 297 -11.46 -8.38 23.77
N GLU A 298 -12.54 -9.15 23.70
CA GLU A 298 -13.51 -9.06 22.61
C GLU A 298 -14.53 -7.94 22.84
N PHE A 299 -14.94 -7.29 21.73
CA PHE A 299 -15.95 -6.25 21.78
C PHE A 299 -16.80 -6.22 20.51
N ASP A 300 -17.88 -5.44 20.49
CA ASP A 300 -18.72 -5.25 19.32
C ASP A 300 -18.39 -3.92 18.65
N LEU A 301 -17.91 -3.98 17.39
CA LEU A 301 -17.67 -2.80 16.56
C LEU A 301 -18.88 -2.62 15.62
N GLY A 302 -19.60 -1.51 15.80
CA GLY A 302 -20.79 -1.22 15.03
C GLY A 302 -20.51 -0.73 13.61
N LEU A 303 -21.54 -0.83 12.74
CA LEU A 303 -21.60 -0.21 11.41
C LEU A 303 -20.58 -0.70 10.37
N VAL A 304 -19.77 -1.72 10.65
CA VAL A 304 -18.79 -2.28 9.68
C VAL A 304 -19.45 -2.80 8.41
N ASP A 305 -20.68 -3.33 8.48
CA ASP A 305 -21.44 -3.82 7.33
C ASP A 305 -21.79 -2.72 6.30
N TYR A 306 -21.78 -1.46 6.75
CA TYR A 306 -22.03 -0.31 5.88
C TYR A 306 -20.74 0.27 5.27
N ALA A 307 -19.57 -0.26 5.62
CA ALA A 307 -18.29 0.28 5.17
C ALA A 307 -18.11 0.09 3.65
N ILE A 308 -18.37 -1.11 3.13
CA ILE A 308 -18.24 -1.40 1.69
C ILE A 308 -19.12 -0.47 0.84
N PRO A 309 -20.45 -0.41 1.02
CA PRO A 309 -21.28 0.47 0.20
C PRO A 309 -20.93 1.96 0.36
N ALA A 310 -20.61 2.43 1.57
CA ALA A 310 -20.19 3.82 1.77
C ALA A 310 -18.88 4.13 1.03
N TYR A 311 -17.91 3.23 1.11
CA TYR A 311 -16.62 3.37 0.43
C TYR A 311 -16.79 3.45 -1.10
N TYR A 312 -17.49 2.50 -1.71
CA TYR A 312 -17.62 2.47 -3.18
C TYR A 312 -18.39 3.68 -3.73
N ILE A 313 -19.36 4.21 -2.99
CA ILE A 313 -20.05 5.46 -3.35
C ILE A 313 -19.07 6.64 -3.30
N ILE A 314 -18.36 6.83 -2.19
CA ILE A 314 -17.44 7.96 -2.00
C ILE A 314 -16.26 7.86 -2.97
N ALA A 315 -15.60 6.72 -3.02
CA ALA A 315 -14.43 6.51 -3.86
C ALA A 315 -14.76 6.66 -5.36
N SER A 316 -15.91 6.13 -5.81
CA SER A 316 -16.34 6.30 -7.21
C SER A 316 -16.70 7.74 -7.53
N ALA A 317 -17.37 8.45 -6.62
CA ALA A 317 -17.68 9.87 -6.77
C ALA A 317 -16.40 10.70 -6.95
N GLU A 318 -15.41 10.49 -6.07
CA GLU A 318 -14.11 11.18 -6.13
C GLU A 318 -13.32 10.77 -7.37
N ALA A 319 -13.31 9.49 -7.75
CA ALA A 319 -12.67 8.99 -8.97
C ALA A 319 -13.23 9.65 -10.22
N SER A 320 -14.56 9.78 -10.34
CA SER A 320 -15.19 10.41 -11.49
C SER A 320 -14.72 11.86 -11.70
N SER A 321 -14.50 12.58 -10.61
CA SER A 321 -13.95 13.95 -10.63
C SER A 321 -12.45 13.97 -10.88
N ASN A 322 -11.68 13.12 -10.20
CA ASN A 322 -10.22 13.07 -10.31
C ASN A 322 -9.76 12.64 -11.70
N LEU A 323 -10.43 11.65 -12.32
CA LEU A 323 -10.05 11.12 -13.63
C LEU A 323 -10.62 11.94 -14.80
N ALA A 324 -11.44 12.97 -14.54
CA ALA A 324 -11.96 13.86 -15.58
C ALA A 324 -10.84 14.60 -16.35
N ARG A 325 -9.68 14.81 -15.72
CA ARG A 325 -8.52 15.48 -16.32
C ARG A 325 -7.77 14.67 -17.37
N PHE A 326 -7.96 13.34 -17.40
CA PHE A 326 -7.29 12.45 -18.36
C PHE A 326 -8.13 12.31 -19.62
N ASP A 327 -7.91 13.16 -20.58
CA ASP A 327 -8.71 13.33 -21.80
C ASP A 327 -7.92 13.19 -23.12
N GLY A 328 -6.59 12.96 -23.02
CA GLY A 328 -5.70 12.82 -24.18
C GLY A 328 -5.40 14.13 -24.91
N VAL A 329 -5.71 15.31 -24.30
CA VAL A 329 -5.47 16.61 -24.94
C VAL A 329 -4.10 17.19 -24.61
N LYS A 330 -3.78 17.32 -23.30
CA LYS A 330 -2.51 17.90 -22.86
C LYS A 330 -1.40 16.84 -22.73
N TYR A 331 -1.76 15.63 -22.33
CA TYR A 331 -0.86 14.49 -22.12
C TYR A 331 -1.66 13.18 -22.15
N GLY A 332 -0.98 12.06 -22.17
CA GLY A 332 -1.60 10.75 -22.16
C GLY A 332 -1.98 10.27 -23.56
N TYR A 333 -2.69 9.14 -23.57
CA TYR A 333 -3.17 8.50 -24.81
C TYR A 333 -4.24 9.35 -25.48
N ARG A 334 -4.10 9.56 -26.81
CA ARG A 334 -5.12 10.13 -27.70
C ARG A 334 -5.43 9.13 -28.78
N THR A 335 -6.71 8.91 -29.07
CA THR A 335 -7.13 8.12 -30.24
C THR A 335 -6.59 8.74 -31.53
N GLU A 336 -6.18 7.89 -32.45
CA GLU A 336 -5.63 8.34 -33.74
C GLU A 336 -6.72 8.75 -34.74
N GLU A 337 -7.90 8.08 -34.66
CA GLU A 337 -9.02 8.29 -35.56
C GLU A 337 -10.22 8.91 -34.85
N TYR A 338 -10.59 10.15 -35.20
CA TYR A 338 -11.76 10.82 -34.63
C TYR A 338 -12.34 11.86 -35.58
N GLU A 339 -13.63 12.13 -35.41
CA GLU A 339 -14.37 13.19 -36.10
C GLU A 339 -14.79 14.27 -35.12
N GLY A 340 -14.06 15.38 -35.10
CA GLY A 340 -14.32 16.52 -34.20
C GLY A 340 -13.97 16.26 -32.73
N LEU A 341 -13.98 17.33 -31.96
CA LEU A 341 -13.45 17.37 -30.58
C LEU A 341 -14.21 16.41 -29.63
N HIS A 342 -15.52 16.39 -29.70
CA HIS A 342 -16.34 15.54 -28.81
C HIS A 342 -16.08 14.05 -29.04
N ASN A 343 -15.94 13.65 -30.29
CA ASN A 343 -15.62 12.24 -30.62
C ASN A 343 -14.19 11.87 -30.19
N MET A 344 -13.23 12.81 -30.30
CA MET A 344 -11.86 12.61 -29.80
C MET A 344 -11.85 12.32 -28.30
N TYR A 345 -12.51 13.12 -27.47
CA TYR A 345 -12.61 12.88 -26.02
C TYR A 345 -13.25 11.51 -25.71
N LYS A 346 -14.39 11.24 -26.36
CA LYS A 346 -15.13 9.98 -26.13
C LYS A 346 -14.27 8.77 -26.46
N LYS A 347 -13.64 8.75 -27.64
CA LYS A 347 -12.80 7.64 -28.08
C LYS A 347 -11.55 7.49 -27.21
N SER A 348 -10.80 8.58 -26.97
CA SER A 348 -9.58 8.53 -26.15
C SER A 348 -9.84 7.94 -24.77
N ARG A 349 -10.91 8.34 -24.11
CA ARG A 349 -11.29 7.79 -22.80
C ARG A 349 -11.82 6.37 -22.87
N SER A 350 -12.62 6.03 -23.89
CA SER A 350 -13.15 4.67 -24.06
C SER A 350 -12.06 3.64 -24.35
N GLU A 351 -11.05 4.01 -25.10
CA GLU A 351 -9.92 3.16 -25.50
C GLU A 351 -8.80 3.15 -24.46
N GLY A 352 -8.65 4.27 -23.73
CA GLY A 352 -7.57 4.50 -22.78
C GLY A 352 -7.83 3.93 -21.39
N PHE A 353 -9.08 3.85 -20.96
CA PHE A 353 -9.46 3.29 -19.65
C PHE A 353 -9.96 1.85 -19.75
N GLY A 354 -9.56 1.01 -18.80
CA GLY A 354 -10.06 -0.34 -18.62
C GLY A 354 -11.50 -0.40 -18.11
N ALA A 355 -12.04 -1.61 -18.05
CA ALA A 355 -13.46 -1.84 -17.74
C ALA A 355 -13.84 -1.41 -16.31
N GLU A 356 -13.00 -1.73 -15.32
CA GLU A 356 -13.28 -1.41 -13.91
C GLU A 356 -13.23 0.11 -13.68
N VAL A 357 -12.24 0.81 -14.21
CA VAL A 357 -12.14 2.27 -14.12
C VAL A 357 -13.35 2.94 -14.75
N LYS A 358 -13.78 2.50 -15.94
CA LYS A 358 -15.01 3.00 -16.60
C LYS A 358 -16.24 2.78 -15.73
N ARG A 359 -16.39 1.61 -15.10
CA ARG A 359 -17.50 1.28 -14.20
C ARG A 359 -17.56 2.28 -13.03
N ARG A 360 -16.42 2.53 -12.38
CA ARG A 360 -16.36 3.47 -11.24
C ARG A 360 -16.58 4.92 -11.64
N ILE A 361 -16.07 5.37 -12.79
CA ILE A 361 -16.37 6.70 -13.33
C ILE A 361 -17.87 6.86 -13.59
N MET A 362 -18.52 5.86 -14.19
CA MET A 362 -19.97 5.90 -14.46
C MET A 362 -20.79 5.90 -13.16
N LEU A 363 -20.45 5.03 -12.21
CA LEU A 363 -21.08 4.99 -10.89
C LEU A 363 -20.91 6.33 -10.16
N GLY A 364 -19.72 6.89 -10.16
CA GLY A 364 -19.42 8.18 -9.53
C GLY A 364 -20.22 9.32 -10.15
N SER A 365 -20.29 9.37 -11.47
CA SER A 365 -21.09 10.37 -12.18
C SER A 365 -22.60 10.23 -11.87
N PHE A 366 -23.08 8.98 -11.71
CA PHE A 366 -24.46 8.72 -11.33
C PHE A 366 -24.77 9.21 -9.91
N VAL A 367 -23.95 8.83 -8.90
CA VAL A 367 -24.22 9.21 -7.50
C VAL A 367 -24.00 10.70 -7.23
N LEU A 368 -23.30 11.41 -8.10
CA LEU A 368 -23.15 12.88 -8.04
C LEU A 368 -24.22 13.63 -8.84
N SER A 369 -25.07 12.93 -9.61
CA SER A 369 -26.08 13.59 -10.43
C SER A 369 -27.25 14.15 -9.61
N SER A 370 -27.92 15.15 -10.20
CA SER A 370 -29.12 15.76 -9.59
C SER A 370 -30.19 14.70 -9.29
N GLY A 371 -30.74 14.71 -8.08
CA GLY A 371 -31.73 13.72 -7.60
C GLY A 371 -31.11 12.50 -6.88
N TYR A 372 -29.82 12.19 -7.09
CA TYR A 372 -29.13 11.08 -6.42
C TYR A 372 -28.09 11.53 -5.42
N TYR A 373 -27.60 12.76 -5.53
CA TYR A 373 -26.54 13.33 -4.69
C TYR A 373 -26.85 13.21 -3.19
N ASP A 374 -28.02 13.65 -2.75
CA ASP A 374 -28.40 13.59 -1.34
C ASP A 374 -28.68 12.15 -0.88
N ALA A 375 -29.33 11.34 -1.75
CA ALA A 375 -29.73 9.99 -1.43
C ALA A 375 -28.56 9.00 -1.31
N TYR A 376 -27.49 9.22 -2.05
CA TYR A 376 -26.34 8.34 -2.08
C TYR A 376 -25.08 8.99 -1.51
N TYR A 377 -24.57 10.06 -2.14
CA TYR A 377 -23.27 10.63 -1.78
C TYR A 377 -23.27 11.26 -0.38
N ILE A 378 -24.23 12.13 -0.08
CA ILE A 378 -24.35 12.74 1.26
C ILE A 378 -24.64 11.68 2.32
N LYS A 379 -25.47 10.68 2.01
CA LYS A 379 -25.73 9.56 2.93
C LYS A 379 -24.46 8.77 3.21
N ALA A 380 -23.63 8.48 2.20
CA ALA A 380 -22.35 7.78 2.37
C ALA A 380 -21.36 8.60 3.21
N LEU A 381 -21.29 9.92 3.03
CA LEU A 381 -20.46 10.79 3.89
C LEU A 381 -20.91 10.79 5.35
N LYS A 382 -22.23 10.79 5.60
CA LYS A 382 -22.79 10.66 6.96
C LYS A 382 -22.44 9.30 7.57
N THR A 383 -22.53 8.23 6.76
CA THR A 383 -22.14 6.87 7.19
C THR A 383 -20.64 6.80 7.52
N LYS A 384 -19.78 7.39 6.70
CA LYS A 384 -18.34 7.54 6.98
C LYS A 384 -18.10 8.18 8.36
N ALA A 385 -18.80 9.28 8.65
CA ALA A 385 -18.68 9.97 9.95
C ALA A 385 -19.17 9.11 11.14
N LEU A 386 -20.20 8.29 10.93
CA LEU A 386 -20.68 7.37 11.97
C LEU A 386 -19.73 6.20 12.20
N ILE A 387 -19.14 5.64 11.14
CA ILE A 387 -18.09 4.60 11.26
C ILE A 387 -16.88 5.15 12.05
N LYS A 388 -16.44 6.38 11.76
CA LYS A 388 -15.37 7.02 12.55
C LYS A 388 -15.72 7.09 14.03
N LYS A 389 -16.95 7.47 14.38
CA LYS A 389 -17.40 7.54 15.79
C LYS A 389 -17.40 6.17 16.48
N GLU A 390 -17.69 5.08 15.77
CA GLU A 390 -17.61 3.74 16.37
C GLU A 390 -16.17 3.36 16.72
N PHE A 391 -15.22 3.70 15.84
CA PHE A 391 -13.79 3.55 16.15
C PHE A 391 -13.36 4.47 17.29
N ASP A 392 -13.79 5.75 17.34
CA ASP A 392 -13.47 6.68 18.43
C ASP A 392 -13.89 6.12 19.79
N LYS A 393 -15.11 5.55 19.89
CA LYS A 393 -15.58 4.88 21.10
C LYS A 393 -14.72 3.65 21.45
N ALA A 394 -14.29 2.87 20.48
CA ALA A 394 -13.44 1.73 20.74
C ALA A 394 -12.06 2.17 21.29
N PHE A 395 -11.50 3.24 20.74
CA PHE A 395 -10.23 3.80 21.20
C PHE A 395 -10.29 4.56 22.54
N GLU A 396 -11.47 4.86 23.07
CA GLU A 396 -11.60 5.28 24.49
C GLU A 396 -11.18 4.15 25.45
N LYS A 397 -11.23 2.89 25.01
CA LYS A 397 -10.96 1.72 25.86
C LYS A 397 -9.70 0.96 25.42
N TYR A 398 -9.46 0.84 24.12
CA TYR A 398 -8.39 0.02 23.54
C TYR A 398 -7.32 0.90 22.90
N ASP A 399 -6.07 0.47 23.00
CA ASP A 399 -4.93 1.12 22.33
C ASP A 399 -4.75 0.62 20.90
N VAL A 400 -5.13 -0.65 20.67
CA VAL A 400 -5.03 -1.35 19.37
C VAL A 400 -6.28 -2.18 19.13
N ILE A 401 -6.77 -2.20 17.89
CA ILE A 401 -7.77 -3.15 17.42
C ILE A 401 -7.07 -4.17 16.54
N LEU A 402 -7.29 -5.46 16.80
CA LEU A 402 -6.69 -6.58 16.09
C LEU A 402 -7.74 -7.34 15.29
N GLY A 403 -7.43 -7.64 14.03
CA GLY A 403 -8.28 -8.43 13.16
C GLY A 403 -7.54 -8.98 11.96
N PRO A 404 -8.23 -9.70 11.06
CA PRO A 404 -7.65 -10.16 9.80
C PRO A 404 -7.44 -9.00 8.82
N ALA A 405 -6.44 -9.13 7.92
CA ALA A 405 -6.26 -8.19 6.82
C ALA A 405 -7.16 -8.53 5.62
N ALA A 406 -7.51 -9.80 5.45
CA ALA A 406 -8.42 -10.30 4.41
C ALA A 406 -9.20 -11.51 4.93
N PRO A 407 -10.38 -11.82 4.37
CA PRO A 407 -11.21 -12.94 4.82
C PRO A 407 -10.66 -14.31 4.44
N THR A 408 -9.84 -14.38 3.40
CA THR A 408 -9.25 -15.60 2.85
C THR A 408 -7.76 -15.39 2.59
N THR A 409 -7.02 -16.45 2.28
CA THR A 409 -5.72 -16.35 1.60
C THR A 409 -5.91 -15.92 0.15
N ALA A 410 -4.82 -15.67 -0.57
CA ALA A 410 -4.86 -15.18 -1.94
C ALA A 410 -5.72 -16.07 -2.86
N PRO A 411 -6.75 -15.54 -3.55
CA PRO A 411 -7.52 -16.29 -4.52
C PRO A 411 -6.71 -16.61 -5.77
N LYS A 412 -7.20 -17.57 -6.58
CA LYS A 412 -6.57 -17.89 -7.88
C LYS A 412 -6.76 -16.77 -8.89
N LEU A 413 -5.81 -16.67 -9.81
CA LEU A 413 -5.91 -15.78 -10.96
C LEU A 413 -7.20 -16.05 -11.75
N GLY A 414 -7.90 -14.99 -12.16
CA GLY A 414 -9.16 -15.03 -12.90
C GLY A 414 -10.42 -15.21 -12.03
N GLU A 415 -10.29 -15.62 -10.78
CA GLU A 415 -11.42 -15.94 -9.92
C GLU A 415 -12.24 -14.71 -9.52
N SER A 416 -11.57 -13.59 -9.24
CA SER A 416 -12.20 -12.34 -8.84
C SER A 416 -12.70 -11.49 -10.01
N LEU A 417 -12.16 -11.66 -11.21
CA LEU A 417 -12.56 -10.90 -12.40
C LEU A 417 -13.98 -11.24 -12.86
N SER A 418 -14.43 -12.48 -12.63
CA SER A 418 -15.76 -12.94 -13.02
C SER A 418 -16.88 -12.44 -12.12
N ASP A 419 -16.55 -12.03 -10.88
CA ASP A 419 -17.49 -11.53 -9.88
C ASP A 419 -16.93 -10.32 -9.12
N PRO A 420 -17.27 -9.07 -9.54
CA PRO A 420 -16.81 -7.87 -8.85
C PRO A 420 -17.20 -7.79 -7.37
N ILE A 421 -18.31 -8.40 -6.97
CA ILE A 421 -18.75 -8.40 -5.57
C ILE A 421 -17.79 -9.23 -4.72
N LYS A 422 -17.32 -10.37 -5.24
CA LYS A 422 -16.32 -11.21 -4.57
C LYS A 422 -15.01 -10.45 -4.35
N MET A 423 -14.57 -9.69 -5.35
CA MET A 423 -13.40 -8.80 -5.22
C MET A 423 -13.61 -7.74 -4.13
N TYR A 424 -14.80 -7.12 -4.08
CA TYR A 424 -15.11 -6.08 -3.10
C TYR A 424 -15.19 -6.60 -1.67
N LEU A 425 -15.65 -7.84 -1.47
CA LEU A 425 -15.70 -8.49 -0.15
C LEU A 425 -14.29 -8.81 0.39
N GLY A 426 -13.29 -8.95 -0.47
CA GLY A 426 -11.89 -9.14 -0.06
C GLY A 426 -11.33 -8.00 0.80
N ASP A 427 -11.90 -6.80 0.69
CA ASP A 427 -11.45 -5.59 1.40
C ASP A 427 -12.28 -5.26 2.66
N ILE A 428 -13.18 -6.16 3.09
CA ILE A 428 -14.18 -5.90 4.15
C ILE A 428 -13.54 -5.42 5.48
N TYR A 429 -12.35 -5.92 5.82
CA TYR A 429 -11.67 -5.59 7.08
C TYR A 429 -10.75 -4.36 6.98
N THR A 430 -10.45 -3.91 5.78
CA THR A 430 -9.50 -2.82 5.55
C THR A 430 -10.18 -1.49 5.23
N ILE A 431 -11.30 -1.51 4.52
CA ILE A 431 -12.05 -0.33 4.05
C ILE A 431 -12.47 0.62 5.18
N SER A 432 -12.96 0.08 6.30
CA SER A 432 -13.43 0.87 7.44
C SER A 432 -12.31 1.72 8.06
N VAL A 433 -11.07 1.23 8.02
CA VAL A 433 -9.87 1.94 8.49
C VAL A 433 -9.58 3.19 7.64
N ASN A 434 -9.75 3.09 6.31
CA ASN A 434 -9.61 4.24 5.40
C ASN A 434 -10.74 5.25 5.59
N LEU A 435 -11.99 4.77 5.70
CA LEU A 435 -13.13 5.66 5.97
C LEU A 435 -12.95 6.44 7.27
N ALA A 436 -12.39 5.82 8.30
CA ALA A 436 -12.11 6.48 9.57
C ALA A 436 -10.79 7.28 9.59
N GLY A 437 -9.97 7.22 8.54
CA GLY A 437 -8.69 7.94 8.44
C GLY A 437 -7.57 7.38 9.33
N LEU A 438 -7.75 6.18 9.89
CA LEU A 438 -6.90 5.55 10.90
C LEU A 438 -5.64 4.91 10.31
N PRO A 439 -4.56 4.74 11.07
CA PRO A 439 -3.42 3.93 10.68
C PRO A 439 -3.72 2.45 10.84
N GLY A 440 -3.06 1.61 10.03
CA GLY A 440 -3.12 0.16 10.14
C GLY A 440 -1.87 -0.49 9.58
N ILE A 441 -1.36 -1.50 10.28
CA ILE A 441 -0.24 -2.33 9.85
C ILE A 441 -0.69 -3.77 9.67
N CYS A 442 -0.23 -4.41 8.60
CA CYS A 442 -0.37 -5.84 8.36
C CYS A 442 0.97 -6.53 8.56
N VAL A 443 0.98 -7.62 9.34
CA VAL A 443 2.15 -8.44 9.61
C VAL A 443 1.80 -9.90 9.29
N PRO A 444 2.67 -10.68 8.63
CA PRO A 444 2.43 -12.12 8.42
C PRO A 444 2.23 -12.86 9.74
N CYS A 445 1.21 -13.73 9.82
CA CYS A 445 0.91 -14.50 11.04
C CYS A 445 0.78 -16.01 10.79
N GLY A 446 1.38 -16.52 9.73
CA GLY A 446 1.42 -17.92 9.35
C GLY A 446 0.90 -18.15 7.93
N ASN A 447 0.69 -19.42 7.61
CA ASN A 447 0.19 -19.84 6.30
C ASN A 447 -1.03 -20.75 6.48
N ASP A 448 -1.83 -20.86 5.41
CA ASP A 448 -2.86 -21.90 5.30
C ASP A 448 -2.23 -23.27 4.99
N LYS A 449 -3.04 -24.31 4.90
CA LYS A 449 -2.61 -25.68 4.55
C LYS A 449 -1.97 -25.82 3.17
N ASN A 450 -2.15 -24.83 2.27
CA ASN A 450 -1.57 -24.80 0.93
C ASN A 450 -0.26 -23.99 0.89
N GLY A 451 0.17 -23.42 2.03
CA GLY A 451 1.36 -22.61 2.13
C GLY A 451 1.16 -21.12 1.74
N LEU A 452 -0.10 -20.69 1.52
CA LEU A 452 -0.41 -19.29 1.22
C LEU A 452 -0.42 -18.45 2.50
N PRO A 453 0.22 -17.26 2.51
CA PRO A 453 0.34 -16.44 3.69
C PRO A 453 -0.98 -15.88 4.21
N ILE A 454 -1.03 -15.69 5.52
CA ILE A 454 -2.10 -15.02 6.27
C ILE A 454 -1.50 -13.83 7.01
N GLY A 455 -2.17 -12.68 6.96
CA GLY A 455 -1.76 -11.48 7.67
C GLY A 455 -2.72 -11.08 8.78
N VAL A 456 -2.16 -10.76 9.96
CA VAL A 456 -2.89 -10.07 11.03
C VAL A 456 -2.79 -8.56 10.82
N GLN A 457 -3.92 -7.86 10.98
CA GLN A 457 -3.99 -6.41 10.93
C GLN A 457 -4.10 -5.83 12.33
N LEU A 458 -3.24 -4.86 12.64
CA LEU A 458 -3.34 -4.03 13.83
C LEU A 458 -3.78 -2.62 13.40
N ILE A 459 -4.83 -2.09 14.03
CA ILE A 459 -5.42 -0.78 13.73
C ILE A 459 -5.26 0.08 14.98
N GLY A 460 -4.80 1.31 14.82
CA GLY A 460 -4.64 2.27 15.91
C GLY A 460 -5.51 3.50 15.76
N ASP A 461 -5.59 4.31 16.80
CA ASP A 461 -6.18 5.64 16.69
C ASP A 461 -5.32 6.56 15.81
N CYS A 462 -5.88 7.69 15.41
CA CYS A 462 -5.15 8.67 14.60
C CYS A 462 -3.81 9.02 15.25
N PHE A 463 -2.74 8.97 14.46
CA PHE A 463 -1.37 9.28 14.86
C PHE A 463 -0.76 8.37 15.94
N SER A 464 -1.29 7.16 16.09
CA SER A 464 -0.74 6.13 16.99
C SER A 464 0.17 5.11 16.27
N GLU A 465 0.80 5.50 15.16
CA GLU A 465 1.71 4.63 14.40
C GLU A 465 2.77 3.97 15.27
N LYS A 466 3.34 4.70 16.24
CA LYS A 466 4.34 4.17 17.19
C LYS A 466 3.79 3.02 18.03
N THR A 467 2.54 3.10 18.47
CA THR A 467 1.88 2.03 19.24
C THR A 467 1.71 0.78 18.37
N LEU A 468 1.31 0.96 17.11
CA LEU A 468 1.18 -0.15 16.15
C LEU A 468 2.52 -0.81 15.84
N ILE A 469 3.56 -0.01 15.59
CA ILE A 469 4.92 -0.51 15.31
C ILE A 469 5.44 -1.30 16.51
N ARG A 470 5.27 -0.80 17.73
CA ARG A 470 5.66 -1.50 18.96
C ARG A 470 4.96 -2.85 19.11
N ALA A 471 3.65 -2.91 18.90
CA ALA A 471 2.89 -4.14 18.96
C ALA A 471 3.29 -5.14 17.86
N ALA A 472 3.41 -4.65 16.62
CA ALA A 472 3.83 -5.45 15.47
C ALA A 472 5.25 -5.99 15.64
N TYR A 473 6.18 -5.15 16.11
CA TYR A 473 7.57 -5.52 16.39
C TYR A 473 7.66 -6.59 17.47
N THR A 474 6.94 -6.42 18.59
CA THR A 474 6.90 -7.41 19.68
C THR A 474 6.39 -8.77 19.17
N TYR A 475 5.34 -8.75 18.35
CA TYR A 475 4.81 -9.97 17.72
C TYR A 475 5.84 -10.62 16.78
N GLU A 476 6.43 -9.85 15.87
CA GLU A 476 7.41 -10.34 14.91
C GLU A 476 8.66 -10.93 15.58
N GLN A 477 9.18 -10.30 16.65
CA GLN A 477 10.33 -10.83 17.38
C GLN A 477 10.02 -12.15 18.09
N HIS A 478 8.78 -12.33 18.56
CA HIS A 478 8.36 -13.63 19.12
C HIS A 478 8.40 -14.73 18.06
N GLU A 479 7.82 -14.49 16.88
CA GLU A 479 7.77 -15.46 15.78
C GLU A 479 9.18 -15.84 15.26
N ARG A 480 10.11 -14.87 15.25
CA ARG A 480 11.51 -15.12 14.83
C ARG A 480 12.32 -15.95 15.84
N ASN A 481 11.93 -15.92 17.12
CA ASN A 481 12.63 -16.59 18.20
C ASN A 481 11.98 -17.93 18.61
N SER A 482 10.82 -18.27 18.02
CA SER A 482 10.07 -19.52 18.26
C SER A 482 10.40 -20.57 17.20
#